data_0deecb22841813b8e7905378645d4116
#
_entry.id   0deecb22841813b8e7905378645d4116
#
_cell.length_a   1.000
_cell.length_b   1.000
_cell.length_c   1.000
_cell.angle_alpha   90.00
_cell.angle_beta   90.00
_cell.angle_gamma   90.00
#
_symmetry.space_group_name_H-M   'P 1'
#
loop_
_entity.id
_entity.type
_entity.pdbx_description
1 polymer ?
#
loop_
_entity_poly.entity_id
_entity_poly.type
_entity_poly.pdbx_seq_one_letter_code
_entity_poly.pdbx_strand_id
1 'polypeptide(L)'
;MNKKRKPLELYVHIPFCIRKCAYCDFVSGPGTKAMQKEYEEALLAEIDAAEETAESEVISVFFGGGTPSAVDAGMLARVMEKLRSKYIFSEDAEITLEANPGTLDAEKLKCYRKSGFNRISIGCQSVHDEELKRLGRIHTFAEFQESFALARDAGLNVV
;
A
#
# COMPACT_ATOMS: atom_id res chain seq x y z
N MET A 1 -1.80 17.69 -32.96
CA MET A 1 -0.71 17.71 -31.96
C MET A 1 -1.27 17.07 -30.68
N ASN A 2 -0.80 15.89 -30.31
CA ASN A 2 -1.20 15.27 -29.03
C ASN A 2 -0.62 16.12 -27.88
N LYS A 3 -1.50 16.84 -27.17
CA LYS A 3 -1.09 17.62 -26.00
C LYS A 3 -0.65 16.61 -24.93
N LYS A 4 0.61 16.62 -24.55
CA LYS A 4 1.15 15.74 -23.50
C LYS A 4 0.39 16.02 -22.22
N ARG A 5 -0.23 14.98 -21.60
CA ARG A 5 -0.94 15.12 -20.32
C ARG A 5 0.03 15.57 -19.22
N LYS A 6 -0.50 16.25 -18.21
CA LYS A 6 0.26 16.63 -17.02
C LYS A 6 0.45 15.40 -16.12
N PRO A 7 1.63 15.19 -15.55
CA PRO A 7 1.83 14.11 -14.59
C PRO A 7 0.97 14.33 -13.34
N LEU A 8 0.34 13.27 -12.87
CA LEU A 8 -0.43 13.23 -11.62
C LEU A 8 0.12 12.11 -10.75
N GLU A 9 0.37 12.40 -9.49
CA GLU A 9 0.75 11.44 -8.47
C GLU A 9 -0.35 11.35 -7.42
N LEU A 10 -0.71 10.13 -7.03
CA LEU A 10 -1.76 9.87 -6.05
C LEU A 10 -1.17 9.25 -4.80
N TYR A 11 -1.55 9.77 -3.64
CA TYR A 11 -1.26 9.17 -2.35
C TYR A 11 -2.56 8.66 -1.70
N VAL A 12 -2.58 7.39 -1.36
CA VAL A 12 -3.70 6.74 -0.67
C VAL A 12 -3.26 6.41 0.75
N HIS A 13 -3.88 7.09 1.73
CA HIS A 13 -3.57 6.87 3.14
C HIS A 13 -4.36 5.69 3.70
N ILE A 14 -3.70 4.71 4.29
CA ILE A 14 -4.32 3.58 4.98
C ILE A 14 -3.90 3.65 6.45
N PRO A 15 -4.76 4.14 7.37
CA PRO A 15 -4.35 4.47 8.74
C PRO A 15 -4.25 3.27 9.69
N PHE A 16 -4.29 2.06 9.19
CA PHE A 16 -4.37 0.86 10.02
C PHE A 16 -3.02 0.17 10.17
N CYS A 17 -2.71 -0.22 11.42
CA CYS A 17 -1.56 -1.06 11.78
C CYS A 17 -2.06 -2.22 12.63
N ILE A 18 -1.31 -3.34 12.66
CA ILE A 18 -1.52 -4.39 13.66
C ILE A 18 -1.16 -3.85 15.04
N ARG A 19 -0.04 -3.11 15.11
CA ARG A 19 0.46 -2.48 16.33
C ARG A 19 1.17 -1.17 15.98
N LYS A 20 1.02 -0.14 16.83
CA LYS A 20 1.78 1.11 16.70
C LYS A 20 3.19 0.92 17.28
N CYS A 21 4.19 1.26 16.47
CA CYS A 21 5.61 1.21 16.89
C CYS A 21 5.94 2.38 17.81
N ALA A 22 6.91 2.20 18.71
CA ALA A 22 7.26 3.19 19.72
C ALA A 22 7.78 4.53 19.16
N TYR A 23 8.36 4.50 17.96
CA TYR A 23 8.93 5.67 17.29
C TYR A 23 8.01 6.33 16.27
N CYS A 24 6.85 5.70 15.98
CA CYS A 24 6.01 6.10 14.83
C CYS A 24 5.09 7.26 15.20
N ASP A 25 5.19 8.36 14.45
CA ASP A 25 4.37 9.56 14.61
C ASP A 25 3.33 9.73 13.48
N PHE A 26 3.21 8.76 12.59
CA PHE A 26 2.17 8.80 11.55
C PHE A 26 0.77 8.71 12.13
N VAL A 27 -0.21 9.29 11.42
CA VAL A 27 -1.63 9.18 11.73
C VAL A 27 -2.10 7.76 11.44
N SER A 28 -1.86 6.86 12.40
CA SER A 28 -2.14 5.43 12.24
C SER A 28 -2.33 4.75 13.60
N GLY A 29 -3.01 3.62 13.60
CA GLY A 29 -3.22 2.80 14.78
C GLY A 29 -3.97 1.50 14.48
N PRO A 30 -4.17 0.65 15.51
CA PRO A 30 -4.99 -0.54 15.35
C PRO A 30 -6.43 -0.18 14.97
N GLY A 31 -7.05 -1.01 14.11
CA GLY A 31 -8.44 -0.83 13.72
C GLY A 31 -9.18 -2.15 13.64
N THR A 32 -10.46 -2.15 14.00
CA THR A 32 -11.34 -3.30 13.84
C THR A 32 -11.74 -3.47 12.37
N LYS A 33 -12.23 -4.67 12.01
CA LYS A 33 -12.77 -4.91 10.66
C LYS A 33 -13.94 -3.97 10.32
N ALA A 34 -14.75 -3.61 11.30
CA ALA A 34 -15.84 -2.65 11.10
C ALA A 34 -15.30 -1.26 10.75
N MET A 35 -14.30 -0.76 11.48
CA MET A 35 -13.64 0.51 11.18
C MET A 35 -12.96 0.52 9.80
N GLN A 36 -12.31 -0.59 9.43
CA GLN A 36 -11.69 -0.73 8.10
C GLN A 36 -12.75 -0.65 6.98
N LYS A 37 -13.92 -1.26 7.19
CA LYS A 37 -15.02 -1.21 6.23
C LYS A 37 -15.62 0.19 6.10
N GLU A 38 -15.89 0.87 7.22
CA GLU A 38 -16.34 2.26 7.23
C GLU A 38 -15.34 3.19 6.52
N TYR A 39 -14.05 2.99 6.79
CA TYR A 39 -12.99 3.76 6.14
C TYR A 39 -12.94 3.49 4.63
N GLU A 40 -13.08 2.25 4.20
CA GLU A 40 -13.14 1.89 2.79
C GLU A 40 -14.30 2.61 2.09
N GLU A 41 -15.50 2.57 2.67
CA GLU A 41 -16.68 3.24 2.13
C GLU A 41 -16.46 4.75 1.99
N ALA A 42 -15.88 5.38 3.01
CA ALA A 42 -15.54 6.81 3.00
C ALA A 42 -14.47 7.15 1.94
N LEU A 43 -13.42 6.32 1.84
CA LEU A 43 -12.35 6.51 0.86
C LEU A 43 -12.85 6.38 -0.59
N LEU A 44 -13.72 5.40 -0.85
CA LEU A 44 -14.33 5.24 -2.17
C LEU A 44 -15.23 6.43 -2.53
N ALA A 45 -15.98 6.97 -1.55
CA ALA A 45 -16.78 8.18 -1.74
C ALA A 45 -15.92 9.42 -1.97
N GLU A 46 -14.78 9.55 -1.26
CA GLU A 46 -13.81 10.64 -1.49
C GLU A 46 -13.22 10.58 -2.90
N ILE A 47 -12.86 9.39 -3.38
CA ILE A 47 -12.38 9.21 -4.75
C ILE A 47 -13.47 9.63 -5.75
N ASP A 48 -14.73 9.29 -5.52
CA ASP A 48 -15.83 9.72 -6.39
C ASP A 48 -16.01 11.24 -6.42
N ALA A 49 -15.90 11.86 -5.28
CA ALA A 49 -16.07 13.32 -5.13
C ALA A 49 -14.86 14.13 -5.63
N ALA A 50 -13.68 13.52 -5.75
CA ALA A 50 -12.48 14.19 -6.23
C ALA A 50 -12.66 14.72 -7.67
N GLU A 51 -12.03 15.84 -7.99
CA GLU A 51 -12.12 16.42 -9.34
C GLU A 51 -11.53 15.52 -10.41
N GLU A 52 -12.21 15.41 -11.55
CA GLU A 52 -11.68 14.73 -12.72
C GLU A 52 -10.61 15.61 -13.38
N THR A 53 -9.47 15.00 -13.68
CA THR A 53 -8.33 15.68 -14.30
C THR A 53 -8.08 15.11 -15.71
N ALA A 54 -9.01 15.35 -16.64
CA ALA A 54 -8.92 14.85 -18.02
C ALA A 54 -7.62 15.25 -18.75
N GLU A 55 -6.98 16.35 -18.31
CA GLU A 55 -5.69 16.80 -18.83
C GLU A 55 -4.49 16.13 -18.16
N SER A 56 -4.71 15.29 -17.16
CA SER A 56 -3.65 14.66 -16.37
C SER A 56 -3.59 13.15 -16.62
N GLU A 57 -2.42 12.56 -16.34
CA GLU A 57 -2.15 11.14 -16.42
C GLU A 57 -1.44 10.70 -15.15
N VAL A 58 -1.98 9.68 -14.50
CA VAL A 58 -1.38 9.12 -13.28
C VAL A 58 -0.10 8.39 -13.64
N ILE A 59 1.02 8.90 -13.10
CA ILE A 59 2.35 8.32 -13.27
C ILE A 59 2.80 7.53 -12.05
N SER A 60 2.20 7.80 -10.87
CA SER A 60 2.45 7.01 -9.67
C SER A 60 1.26 6.99 -8.73
N VAL A 61 1.11 5.88 -8.00
CA VAL A 61 0.20 5.75 -6.86
C VAL A 61 0.97 5.15 -5.69
N PHE A 62 0.86 5.77 -4.54
CA PHE A 62 1.51 5.30 -3.32
C PHE A 62 0.48 5.02 -2.23
N PHE A 63 0.36 3.75 -1.84
CA PHE A 63 -0.44 3.33 -0.69
C PHE A 63 0.46 3.26 0.54
N GLY A 64 0.25 4.17 1.46
CA GLY A 64 1.08 4.32 2.66
C GLY A 64 0.30 4.71 3.90
N GLY A 65 1.01 5.16 4.93
CA GLY A 65 0.46 5.69 6.17
C GLY A 65 0.69 4.81 7.38
N GLY A 66 -0.20 3.89 7.67
CA GLY A 66 -0.02 2.86 8.70
C GLY A 66 0.73 1.64 8.16
N THR A 67 -0.02 0.62 7.85
CA THR A 67 0.47 -0.61 7.22
C THR A 67 -0.58 -1.10 6.22
N PRO A 68 -0.55 -0.63 4.98
CA PRO A 68 -1.53 -1.05 3.97
C PRO A 68 -1.66 -2.57 3.82
N SER A 69 -0.57 -3.31 3.96
CA SER A 69 -0.60 -4.78 3.93
C SER A 69 -1.28 -5.45 5.14
N ALA A 70 -1.61 -4.69 6.20
CA ALA A 70 -2.32 -5.22 7.36
C ALA A 70 -3.83 -5.33 7.15
N VAL A 71 -4.39 -4.61 6.16
CA VAL A 71 -5.82 -4.69 5.83
C VAL A 71 -6.09 -5.82 4.83
N ASP A 72 -7.38 -6.04 4.54
CA ASP A 72 -7.81 -7.00 3.53
C ASP A 72 -7.31 -6.60 2.13
N ALA A 73 -6.71 -7.55 1.41
CA ALA A 73 -6.17 -7.28 0.08
C ALA A 73 -7.28 -6.91 -0.94
N GLY A 74 -8.49 -7.44 -0.75
CA GLY A 74 -9.65 -7.10 -1.56
C GLY A 74 -10.07 -5.64 -1.41
N MET A 75 -9.91 -5.06 -0.21
CA MET A 75 -10.13 -3.63 0.00
C MET A 75 -9.20 -2.79 -0.90
N LEU A 76 -7.90 -3.09 -0.88
CA LEU A 76 -6.93 -2.36 -1.71
C LEU A 76 -7.19 -2.55 -3.21
N ALA A 77 -7.64 -3.75 -3.60
CA ALA A 77 -8.02 -4.04 -4.98
C ALA A 77 -9.21 -3.18 -5.44
N ARG A 78 -10.26 -3.04 -4.62
CA ARG A 78 -11.43 -2.20 -4.93
C ARG A 78 -11.07 -0.72 -5.00
N VAL A 79 -10.18 -0.24 -4.13
CA VAL A 79 -9.66 1.14 -4.18
C VAL A 79 -8.90 1.37 -5.50
N MET A 80 -8.02 0.45 -5.89
CA MET A 80 -7.31 0.52 -7.17
C MET A 80 -8.25 0.50 -8.39
N GLU A 81 -9.25 -0.38 -8.37
CA GLU A 81 -10.28 -0.43 -9.42
C GLU A 81 -11.01 0.91 -9.54
N LYS A 82 -11.37 1.51 -8.40
CA LYS A 82 -12.01 2.82 -8.34
C LYS A 82 -11.14 3.93 -8.92
N LEU A 83 -9.86 3.98 -8.55
CA LEU A 83 -8.90 4.94 -9.10
C LEU A 83 -8.76 4.77 -10.61
N ARG A 84 -8.65 3.53 -11.11
CA ARG A 84 -8.57 3.25 -12.56
C ARG A 84 -9.84 3.59 -13.32
N SER A 85 -11.01 3.53 -12.68
CA SER A 85 -12.26 3.94 -13.32
C SER A 85 -12.39 5.44 -13.47
N LYS A 86 -11.67 6.22 -12.63
CA LYS A 86 -11.77 7.68 -12.58
C LYS A 86 -10.63 8.40 -13.29
N TYR A 87 -9.42 7.87 -13.23
CA TYR A 87 -8.24 8.53 -13.76
C TYR A 87 -7.63 7.79 -14.94
N ILE A 88 -6.96 8.53 -15.82
CA ILE A 88 -6.15 7.96 -16.90
C ILE A 88 -4.78 7.63 -16.31
N PHE A 89 -4.35 6.38 -16.49
CA PHE A 89 -3.05 5.90 -16.01
C PHE A 89 -2.06 5.78 -17.15
N SER A 90 -0.81 6.17 -16.89
CA SER A 90 0.32 5.83 -17.75
C SER A 90 0.53 4.32 -17.79
N GLU A 91 0.96 3.80 -18.94
CA GLU A 91 1.32 2.36 -19.06
C GLU A 91 2.45 1.98 -18.10
N ASP A 92 3.36 2.92 -17.83
CA ASP A 92 4.54 2.74 -16.95
C ASP A 92 4.30 3.25 -15.52
N ALA A 93 3.05 3.50 -15.11
CA ALA A 93 2.75 4.01 -13.78
C ALA A 93 3.33 3.12 -12.66
N GLU A 94 4.08 3.70 -11.74
CA GLU A 94 4.55 3.01 -10.54
C GLU A 94 3.42 2.94 -9.51
N ILE A 95 3.04 1.75 -9.09
CA ILE A 95 1.98 1.53 -8.10
C ILE A 95 2.60 0.81 -6.91
N THR A 96 2.86 1.59 -5.85
CA THR A 96 3.57 1.16 -4.66
C THR A 96 2.63 0.85 -3.50
N LEU A 97 2.94 -0.22 -2.78
CA LEU A 97 2.30 -0.61 -1.53
C LEU A 97 3.34 -0.67 -0.40
N GLU A 98 3.08 0.00 0.73
CA GLU A 98 3.84 -0.22 1.96
C GLU A 98 3.38 -1.49 2.68
N ALA A 99 4.35 -2.25 3.17
CA ALA A 99 4.13 -3.48 3.89
C ALA A 99 5.04 -3.63 5.11
N ASN A 100 4.57 -4.40 6.08
CA ASN A 100 5.42 -4.88 7.17
C ASN A 100 5.65 -6.39 7.04
N PRO A 101 6.83 -6.88 7.43
CA PRO A 101 7.09 -8.33 7.52
C PRO A 101 6.01 -9.04 8.35
N GLY A 102 5.67 -10.27 7.97
CA GLY A 102 4.64 -11.07 8.62
C GLY A 102 3.19 -10.67 8.26
N THR A 103 2.99 -9.65 7.41
CA THR A 103 1.65 -9.27 6.93
C THR A 103 1.35 -9.73 5.49
N LEU A 104 2.33 -10.35 4.85
CA LEU A 104 2.29 -10.81 3.47
C LEU A 104 2.14 -12.34 3.40
N ASP A 105 1.31 -12.80 2.49
CA ASP A 105 1.19 -14.19 2.09
C ASP A 105 1.00 -14.27 0.57
N ALA A 106 1.10 -15.48 0.01
CA ALA A 106 1.03 -15.71 -1.43
C ALA A 106 -0.30 -15.23 -2.06
N GLU A 107 -1.41 -15.39 -1.35
CA GLU A 107 -2.74 -14.98 -1.84
C GLU A 107 -2.88 -13.46 -1.89
N LYS A 108 -2.41 -12.75 -0.87
CA LYS A 108 -2.36 -11.29 -0.86
C LYS A 108 -1.47 -10.76 -1.98
N LEU A 109 -0.27 -11.30 -2.13
CA LEU A 109 0.67 -10.87 -3.17
C LEU A 109 0.11 -11.09 -4.57
N LYS A 110 -0.56 -12.23 -4.80
CA LYS A 110 -1.28 -12.50 -6.05
C LYS A 110 -2.42 -11.49 -6.29
N CYS A 111 -3.17 -11.15 -5.24
CA CYS A 111 -4.21 -10.12 -5.30
C CYS A 111 -3.61 -8.76 -5.68
N TYR A 112 -2.53 -8.34 -5.03
CA TYR A 112 -1.84 -7.08 -5.32
C TYR A 112 -1.35 -7.03 -6.77
N ARG A 113 -0.66 -8.07 -7.25
CA ARG A 113 -0.21 -8.14 -8.65
C ARG A 113 -1.38 -8.02 -9.63
N LYS A 114 -2.46 -8.77 -9.40
CA LYS A 114 -3.68 -8.72 -10.24
C LYS A 114 -4.32 -7.33 -10.24
N SER A 115 -4.26 -6.61 -9.13
CA SER A 115 -4.79 -5.24 -8.99
C SER A 115 -3.88 -4.17 -9.60
N GLY A 116 -2.69 -4.56 -10.09
CA GLY A 116 -1.76 -3.68 -10.79
C GLY A 116 -0.66 -3.09 -9.91
N PHE A 117 -0.53 -3.51 -8.64
CA PHE A 117 0.66 -3.14 -7.86
C PHE A 117 1.91 -3.75 -8.50
N ASN A 118 2.95 -2.93 -8.69
CA ASN A 118 4.20 -3.35 -9.32
C ASN A 118 5.43 -3.14 -8.43
N ARG A 119 5.26 -2.41 -7.31
CA ARG A 119 6.31 -2.15 -6.33
C ARG A 119 5.78 -2.36 -4.91
N ILE A 120 6.63 -2.86 -4.01
CA ILE A 120 6.32 -3.02 -2.59
C ILE A 120 7.50 -2.53 -1.75
N SER A 121 7.20 -1.71 -0.75
CA SER A 121 8.17 -1.23 0.22
C SER A 121 7.97 -1.97 1.54
N ILE A 122 8.98 -2.73 1.98
CA ILE A 122 8.88 -3.57 3.17
C ILE A 122 9.72 -2.99 4.31
N GLY A 123 9.08 -2.65 5.41
CA GLY A 123 9.72 -2.05 6.57
C GLY A 123 10.61 -3.01 7.36
N CYS A 124 11.87 -3.15 6.98
CA CYS A 124 12.88 -3.96 7.70
C CYS A 124 13.25 -3.33 9.05
N GLN A 125 13.58 -2.06 9.06
CA GLN A 125 14.03 -1.20 10.18
C GLN A 125 15.40 -1.57 10.78
N SER A 126 15.68 -2.85 11.02
CA SER A 126 16.98 -3.38 11.48
C SER A 126 17.14 -4.85 11.08
N VAL A 127 18.39 -5.27 10.95
CA VAL A 127 18.77 -6.68 10.77
C VAL A 127 19.00 -7.40 12.10
N HIS A 128 18.88 -6.68 13.24
CA HIS A 128 19.10 -7.19 14.59
C HIS A 128 17.78 -7.26 15.37
N ASP A 129 17.37 -8.45 15.77
CA ASP A 129 16.10 -8.69 16.46
C ASP A 129 15.98 -7.92 17.78
N GLU A 130 17.09 -7.71 18.51
CA GLU A 130 17.07 -6.92 19.73
C GLU A 130 16.78 -5.42 19.49
N GLU A 131 17.23 -4.87 18.36
CA GLU A 131 16.88 -3.52 17.95
C GLU A 131 15.42 -3.44 17.52
N LEU A 132 14.94 -4.42 16.76
CA LEU A 132 13.53 -4.52 16.38
C LEU A 132 12.61 -4.52 17.61
N LYS A 133 12.94 -5.30 18.63
CA LYS A 133 12.22 -5.30 19.92
C LYS A 133 12.20 -3.93 20.59
N ARG A 134 13.36 -3.25 20.66
CA ARG A 134 13.48 -1.89 21.25
C ARG A 134 12.63 -0.86 20.48
N LEU A 135 12.55 -0.99 19.16
CA LEU A 135 11.70 -0.16 18.31
C LEU A 135 10.20 -0.49 18.45
N GLY A 136 9.84 -1.55 19.18
CA GLY A 136 8.47 -2.02 19.31
C GLY A 136 7.95 -2.76 18.09
N ARG A 137 8.84 -3.26 17.22
CA ARG A 137 8.49 -4.09 16.07
C ARG A 137 8.06 -5.47 16.53
N ILE A 138 7.10 -6.07 15.82
CA ILE A 138 6.53 -7.40 16.13
C ILE A 138 7.12 -8.49 15.25
N HIS A 139 7.95 -8.14 14.27
CA HIS A 139 8.60 -9.08 13.37
C HIS A 139 10.08 -9.27 13.71
N THR A 140 10.64 -10.36 13.22
CA THR A 140 12.05 -10.71 13.25
C THR A 140 12.71 -10.44 11.90
N PHE A 141 14.03 -10.42 11.85
CA PHE A 141 14.76 -10.31 10.57
C PHE A 141 14.50 -11.53 9.65
N ALA A 142 14.30 -12.72 10.21
CA ALA A 142 13.94 -13.92 9.43
C ALA A 142 12.58 -13.73 8.72
N GLU A 143 11.56 -13.20 9.41
CA GLU A 143 10.25 -12.90 8.80
C GLU A 143 10.34 -11.81 7.72
N PHE A 144 11.27 -10.86 7.87
CA PHE A 144 11.56 -9.91 6.79
C PHE A 144 12.12 -10.62 5.55
N GLN A 145 13.10 -11.52 5.73
CA GLN A 145 13.70 -12.27 4.62
C GLN A 145 12.65 -13.12 3.88
N GLU A 146 11.76 -13.79 4.62
CA GLU A 146 10.64 -14.55 4.03
C GLU A 146 9.70 -13.65 3.24
N SER A 147 9.27 -12.52 3.83
CA SER A 147 8.38 -11.56 3.18
C SER A 147 9.01 -10.97 1.91
N PHE A 148 10.32 -10.68 1.96
CA PHE A 148 11.08 -10.18 0.82
C PHE A 148 11.13 -11.21 -0.31
N ALA A 149 11.45 -12.48 0.00
CA ALA A 149 11.51 -13.56 -0.98
C ALA A 149 10.14 -13.78 -1.64
N LEU A 150 9.07 -13.90 -0.83
CA LEU A 150 7.69 -14.07 -1.33
C LEU A 150 7.28 -12.94 -2.29
N ALA A 151 7.59 -11.69 -1.94
CA ALA A 151 7.25 -10.54 -2.78
C ALA A 151 8.04 -10.52 -4.11
N ARG A 152 9.32 -10.91 -4.07
CA ARG A 152 10.17 -11.06 -5.27
C ARG A 152 9.65 -12.18 -6.18
N ASP A 153 9.31 -13.34 -5.61
CA ASP A 153 8.77 -14.49 -6.34
C ASP A 153 7.40 -14.17 -6.98
N ALA A 154 6.61 -13.30 -6.34
CA ALA A 154 5.37 -12.78 -6.92
C ALA A 154 5.60 -11.77 -8.06
N GLY A 155 6.85 -11.41 -8.38
CA GLY A 155 7.21 -10.50 -9.47
C GLY A 155 7.03 -9.00 -9.13
N LEU A 156 7.06 -8.64 -7.84
CA LEU A 156 7.07 -7.26 -7.39
C LEU A 156 8.50 -6.71 -7.38
N ASN A 157 8.65 -5.42 -7.69
CA ASN A 157 9.86 -4.68 -7.36
C ASN A 157 9.87 -4.41 -5.86
N VAL A 158 10.85 -4.95 -5.12
CA VAL A 158 10.90 -4.88 -3.66
C VAL A 158 11.97 -3.89 -3.22
N VAL A 159 11.61 -2.98 -2.32
CA VAL A 159 12.48 -1.97 -1.71
C VAL A 159 12.29 -1.96 -0.20
#